data_32ad9b89ba927d82a4da62e3d3326d00
#
_entry.id   32ad9b89ba927d82a4da62e3d3326d00
#
_cell.length_a   1.000
_cell.length_b   1.000
_cell.length_c   1.000
_cell.angle_alpha   90.00
_cell.angle_beta   90.00
_cell.angle_gamma   90.00
#
_symmetry.space_group_name_H-M   'P 1'
#
loop_
_entity.id
_entity.type
_entity.pdbx_description
1 polymer ?
#
loop_
_entity_poly.entity_id
_entity_poly.type
_entity_poly.pdbx_seq_one_letter_code
_entity_poly.pdbx_strand_id
1 'polypeptide(L)'
;FGKIIIKKEKIKKNIQSFRLGILNYYICRKLLKKILIFFQKRFRDRVIHINEALFPSNNRLIYFNLLTRKFIEHQTIIPHKNVKNYMDEFEEITKRYNPTITLCHLKIFQGNSKFLQFNARGLGITVHLIINKRFNIYYSKLLELNLRYNCKVNLYKNSMINLTIVKKNYKKQYKIFKDKIKKINKNFYFTNKIFDNNFYNDR
;
A
#
# COMPACT_ATOMS: atom_id res chain seq x y z
N PHE A 1 5.96 -25.42 -34.28
CA PHE A 1 6.75 -24.75 -33.23
C PHE A 1 7.10 -23.34 -33.72
N GLY A 2 6.39 -22.31 -33.20
CA GLY A 2 6.61 -20.92 -33.58
C GLY A 2 7.89 -20.38 -32.89
N LYS A 3 8.79 -19.77 -33.69
CA LYS A 3 9.94 -19.03 -33.16
C LYS A 3 9.43 -17.76 -32.46
N ILE A 4 9.65 -17.67 -31.15
CA ILE A 4 9.44 -16.43 -30.39
C ILE A 4 10.61 -15.50 -30.72
N ILE A 5 10.36 -14.48 -31.52
CA ILE A 5 11.32 -13.41 -31.82
C ILE A 5 11.18 -12.38 -30.68
N ILE A 6 12.06 -12.42 -29.69
CA ILE A 6 12.17 -11.35 -28.68
C ILE A 6 12.84 -10.16 -29.38
N LYS A 7 12.06 -9.20 -29.85
CA LYS A 7 12.58 -7.87 -30.19
C LYS A 7 13.13 -7.25 -28.91
N LYS A 8 14.45 -7.04 -28.82
CA LYS A 8 15.05 -6.17 -27.81
C LYS A 8 14.49 -4.77 -28.03
N GLU A 9 13.45 -4.41 -27.32
CA GLU A 9 13.09 -3.00 -27.17
C GLU A 9 14.28 -2.29 -26.54
N LYS A 10 14.80 -1.27 -27.25
CA LYS A 10 15.76 -0.33 -26.66
C LYS A 10 15.11 0.22 -25.40
N ILE A 11 15.63 -0.18 -24.23
CA ILE A 11 15.25 0.41 -22.94
C ILE A 11 15.45 1.91 -23.10
N LYS A 12 14.37 2.64 -23.29
CA LYS A 12 14.40 4.11 -23.24
C LYS A 12 15.00 4.45 -21.90
N LYS A 13 16.20 5.06 -21.92
CA LYS A 13 16.85 5.60 -20.71
C LYS A 13 15.77 6.28 -19.89
N ASN A 14 15.54 5.79 -18.68
CA ASN A 14 14.60 6.38 -17.73
C ASN A 14 14.87 7.88 -17.70
N ILE A 15 13.98 8.65 -18.31
CA ILE A 15 13.90 10.08 -18.07
C ILE A 15 13.61 10.13 -16.55
N GLN A 16 14.60 10.59 -15.79
CA GLN A 16 14.42 10.81 -14.35
C GLN A 16 13.22 11.74 -14.24
N SER A 17 12.06 11.19 -13.93
CA SER A 17 10.83 11.97 -13.79
C SER A 17 11.10 12.98 -12.68
N PHE A 18 11.17 14.24 -13.06
CA PHE A 18 11.35 15.36 -12.13
C PHE A 18 10.11 15.41 -11.25
N ARG A 19 10.24 14.96 -10.00
CA ARG A 19 9.15 14.97 -9.03
C ARG A 19 9.17 16.31 -8.30
N LEU A 20 8.22 17.16 -8.60
CA LEU A 20 8.13 18.53 -8.09
C LEU A 20 7.88 18.59 -6.57
N GLY A 21 7.31 17.55 -5.97
CA GLY A 21 7.01 17.55 -4.54
C GLY A 21 5.94 18.59 -4.14
N ILE A 22 5.19 19.13 -5.09
CA ILE A 22 4.18 20.19 -4.86
C ILE A 22 3.14 19.77 -3.81
N LEU A 23 2.82 18.47 -3.75
CA LEU A 23 1.86 17.95 -2.76
C LEU A 23 2.39 17.94 -1.32
N ASN A 24 3.66 18.27 -1.09
CA ASN A 24 4.18 18.49 0.26
C ASN A 24 3.58 19.75 0.91
N TYR A 25 3.17 20.72 0.11
CA TYR A 25 2.65 21.98 0.62
C TYR A 25 1.13 21.91 0.87
N TYR A 26 0.71 22.34 2.05
CA TYR A 26 -0.71 22.31 2.45
C TYR A 26 -1.61 23.09 1.49
N ILE A 27 -1.17 24.27 1.09
CA ILE A 27 -1.93 25.15 0.16
C ILE A 27 -2.16 24.47 -1.18
N CYS A 28 -1.10 23.83 -1.74
CA CYS A 28 -1.21 23.13 -3.02
C CYS A 28 -2.17 21.94 -2.93
N ARG A 29 -2.19 21.19 -1.82
CA ARG A 29 -3.15 20.11 -1.59
C ARG A 29 -4.58 20.64 -1.50
N LYS A 30 -4.79 21.75 -0.79
CA LYS A 30 -6.11 22.38 -0.65
C LYS A 30 -6.65 22.87 -2.00
N LEU A 31 -5.79 23.48 -2.80
CA LEU A 31 -6.14 23.94 -4.16
C LEU A 31 -6.46 22.76 -5.08
N LEU A 32 -5.59 21.73 -5.09
CA LEU A 32 -5.81 20.53 -5.90
C LEU A 32 -7.11 19.81 -5.52
N LYS A 33 -7.44 19.73 -4.21
CA LYS A 33 -8.72 19.18 -3.75
C LYS A 33 -9.91 19.93 -4.33
N LYS A 34 -9.89 21.27 -4.32
CA LYS A 34 -10.97 22.09 -4.91
C LYS A 34 -11.10 21.85 -6.41
N ILE A 35 -9.98 21.79 -7.12
CA ILE A 35 -9.93 21.53 -8.57
C ILE A 35 -10.51 20.13 -8.86
N LEU A 36 -10.10 19.10 -8.13
CA LEU A 36 -10.61 17.73 -8.30
C LEU A 36 -12.11 17.63 -8.04
N ILE A 37 -12.61 18.27 -6.97
CA ILE A 37 -14.06 18.31 -6.65
C ILE A 37 -14.83 18.99 -7.78
N PHE A 38 -14.33 20.10 -8.31
CA PHE A 38 -14.94 20.80 -9.43
C PHE A 38 -15.03 19.91 -10.67
N PHE A 39 -13.95 19.25 -11.04
CA PHE A 39 -13.96 18.32 -12.18
C PHE A 39 -14.86 17.11 -11.94
N GLN A 40 -14.87 16.53 -10.74
CA GLN A 40 -15.75 15.39 -10.42
C GLN A 40 -17.22 15.76 -10.57
N LYS A 41 -17.63 16.99 -10.16
CA LYS A 41 -19.01 17.46 -10.32
C LYS A 41 -19.39 17.63 -11.80
N ARG A 42 -18.46 18.08 -12.62
CA ARG A 42 -18.69 18.37 -14.04
C ARG A 42 -18.72 17.13 -14.95
N PHE A 43 -18.07 16.03 -14.52
CA PHE A 43 -17.89 14.82 -15.33
C PHE A 43 -18.51 13.57 -14.69
N ARG A 44 -19.63 13.72 -13.97
CA ARG A 44 -20.27 12.64 -13.21
C ARG A 44 -20.66 11.45 -14.09
N ASP A 45 -21.18 11.70 -15.27
CA ASP A 45 -21.82 10.69 -16.14
C ASP A 45 -21.00 10.47 -17.43
N ARG A 46 -19.70 10.39 -17.29
CA ARG A 46 -18.82 10.17 -18.45
C ARG A 46 -18.66 8.68 -18.74
N VAL A 47 -18.98 8.26 -19.95
CA VAL A 47 -18.59 6.96 -20.47
C VAL A 47 -17.10 6.96 -20.73
N ILE A 48 -16.38 6.03 -20.11
CA ILE A 48 -14.93 5.86 -20.29
C ILE A 48 -14.64 4.47 -20.81
N HIS A 49 -13.54 4.33 -21.57
CA HIS A 49 -13.10 3.05 -22.04
C HIS A 49 -12.68 2.16 -20.85
N ILE A 50 -12.95 0.84 -20.94
CA ILE A 50 -12.68 -0.10 -19.86
C ILE A 50 -11.21 -0.08 -19.41
N ASN A 51 -10.27 0.12 -20.33
CA ASN A 51 -8.85 0.23 -20.02
C ASN A 51 -8.53 1.49 -19.19
N GLU A 52 -9.22 2.61 -19.41
CA GLU A 52 -9.07 3.81 -18.59
C GLU A 52 -9.63 3.61 -17.18
N ALA A 53 -10.71 2.83 -17.07
CA ALA A 53 -11.30 2.48 -15.78
C ALA A 53 -10.40 1.52 -14.97
N LEU A 54 -9.85 0.50 -15.62
CA LEU A 54 -9.02 -0.53 -14.99
C LEU A 54 -7.58 -0.08 -14.73
N PHE A 55 -7.02 0.76 -15.62
CA PHE A 55 -5.63 1.22 -15.56
C PHE A 55 -5.53 2.75 -15.60
N PRO A 56 -6.14 3.46 -14.63
CA PRO A 56 -6.15 4.94 -14.61
C PRO A 56 -4.74 5.55 -14.48
N SER A 57 -3.76 4.78 -14.03
CA SER A 57 -2.37 5.23 -13.91
C SER A 57 -1.68 5.43 -15.25
N ASN A 58 -2.08 4.73 -16.32
CA ASN A 58 -1.45 4.83 -17.62
C ASN A 58 -1.62 6.22 -18.26
N ASN A 59 -2.72 6.90 -17.93
CA ASN A 59 -3.06 8.21 -18.50
C ASN A 59 -2.86 9.37 -17.51
N ARG A 60 -2.45 9.09 -16.24
CA ARG A 60 -2.42 10.09 -15.17
C ARG A 60 -1.07 10.16 -14.46
N LEU A 61 0.01 10.11 -15.22
CA LEU A 61 1.39 10.30 -14.73
C LEU A 61 1.58 11.60 -13.95
N ILE A 62 0.74 12.62 -14.18
CA ILE A 62 0.79 13.92 -13.51
C ILE A 62 0.75 13.78 -11.99
N TYR A 63 -0.13 12.91 -11.44
CA TYR A 63 -0.22 12.71 -10.00
C TYR A 63 1.11 12.22 -9.39
N PHE A 64 1.75 11.24 -10.00
CA PHE A 64 3.03 10.72 -9.52
C PHE A 64 4.17 11.72 -9.67
N ASN A 65 4.12 12.60 -10.66
CA ASN A 65 5.09 13.67 -10.83
C ASN A 65 4.94 14.78 -9.78
N LEU A 66 3.74 14.95 -9.21
CA LEU A 66 3.47 15.91 -8.14
C LEU A 66 3.89 15.39 -6.76
N LEU A 67 4.14 14.07 -6.62
CA LEU A 67 4.59 13.47 -5.37
C LEU A 67 6.09 13.66 -5.16
N THR A 68 6.48 13.74 -3.90
CA THR A 68 7.90 13.60 -3.52
C THR A 68 8.36 12.14 -3.71
N ARG A 69 9.68 11.92 -3.84
CA ARG A 69 10.27 10.57 -3.81
C ARG A 69 10.14 9.89 -2.44
N LYS A 70 9.91 10.67 -1.37
CA LYS A 70 9.84 10.19 0.02
C LYS A 70 8.38 9.94 0.42
N PHE A 71 7.74 8.97 -0.19
CA PHE A 71 6.41 8.54 0.25
C PHE A 71 6.35 7.02 0.39
N ILE A 72 5.41 6.56 1.18
CA ILE A 72 5.04 5.15 1.28
C ILE A 72 3.56 4.97 1.00
N GLU A 73 3.21 3.78 0.54
CA GLU A 73 1.84 3.32 0.45
C GLU A 73 1.59 2.32 1.58
N HIS A 74 0.70 2.65 2.49
CA HIS A 74 0.21 1.73 3.52
C HIS A 74 -1.13 1.16 3.10
N GLN A 75 -1.25 -0.17 3.13
CA GLN A 75 -2.50 -0.85 2.75
C GLN A 75 -2.85 -1.92 3.79
N THR A 76 -4.10 -1.91 4.25
CA THR A 76 -4.61 -2.89 5.20
C THR A 76 -6.06 -3.29 4.88
N ILE A 77 -6.47 -4.52 5.27
CA ILE A 77 -7.85 -4.98 5.20
C ILE A 77 -8.40 -5.04 6.63
N ILE A 78 -9.47 -4.31 6.87
CA ILE A 78 -10.20 -4.21 8.13
C ILE A 78 -11.32 -5.25 8.10
N PRO A 79 -11.43 -6.18 9.07
CA PRO A 79 -12.57 -7.10 9.16
C PRO A 79 -13.90 -6.34 9.20
N HIS A 80 -14.92 -6.81 8.49
CA HIS A 80 -16.22 -6.11 8.38
C HIS A 80 -16.80 -5.63 9.72
N LYS A 81 -16.76 -6.50 10.72
CA LYS A 81 -17.28 -6.20 12.06
C LYS A 81 -16.60 -5.03 12.77
N ASN A 82 -15.38 -4.70 12.36
CA ASN A 82 -14.54 -3.67 12.99
C ASN A 82 -14.48 -2.36 12.18
N VAL A 83 -15.10 -2.30 11.01
CA VAL A 83 -14.92 -1.16 10.08
C VAL A 83 -15.30 0.16 10.73
N LYS A 84 -16.46 0.25 11.38
CA LYS A 84 -16.91 1.50 12.01
C LYS A 84 -15.91 1.99 13.04
N ASN A 85 -15.64 1.16 14.05
CA ASN A 85 -14.74 1.55 15.17
C ASN A 85 -13.32 1.86 14.68
N TYR A 86 -12.82 1.09 13.70
CA TYR A 86 -11.52 1.36 13.09
C TYR A 86 -11.50 2.73 12.39
N MET A 87 -12.54 3.07 11.62
CA MET A 87 -12.59 4.33 10.89
C MET A 87 -12.70 5.54 11.83
N ASP A 88 -13.47 5.42 12.91
CA ASP A 88 -13.58 6.46 13.92
C ASP A 88 -12.21 6.74 14.58
N GLU A 89 -11.50 5.70 15.02
CA GLU A 89 -10.15 5.84 15.59
C GLU A 89 -9.10 6.27 14.54
N PHE A 90 -9.22 5.80 13.31
CA PHE A 90 -8.35 6.22 12.21
C PHE A 90 -8.48 7.73 11.94
N GLU A 91 -9.71 8.25 11.98
CA GLU A 91 -9.97 9.67 11.85
C GLU A 91 -9.38 10.46 13.03
N GLU A 92 -9.55 9.96 14.26
CA GLU A 92 -9.01 10.59 15.47
C GLU A 92 -7.49 10.68 15.43
N ILE A 93 -6.78 9.57 15.17
CA ILE A 93 -5.31 9.58 15.07
C ILE A 93 -4.83 10.46 13.92
N THR A 94 -5.58 10.50 12.81
CA THR A 94 -5.25 11.35 11.66
C THR A 94 -5.41 12.83 12.00
N LYS A 95 -6.44 13.22 12.71
CA LYS A 95 -6.62 14.60 13.21
C LYS A 95 -5.54 14.98 14.21
N ARG A 96 -5.24 14.10 15.18
CA ARG A 96 -4.26 14.35 16.24
C ARG A 96 -2.84 14.54 15.73
N TYR A 97 -2.38 13.63 14.86
CA TYR A 97 -1.00 13.64 14.36
C TYR A 97 -0.80 14.40 13.07
N ASN A 98 -1.88 14.78 12.40
CA ASN A 98 -1.90 15.57 11.17
C ASN A 98 -0.82 15.13 10.14
N PRO A 99 -0.82 13.85 9.71
CA PRO A 99 0.12 13.35 8.72
C PRO A 99 -0.13 14.01 7.35
N THR A 100 0.86 13.96 6.47
CA THR A 100 0.63 14.35 5.09
C THR A 100 0.13 13.16 4.28
N ILE A 101 -1.19 13.05 4.14
CA ILE A 101 -1.86 12.07 3.28
C ILE A 101 -2.12 12.71 1.92
N THR A 102 -1.65 12.07 0.85
CA THR A 102 -1.84 12.56 -0.52
C THR A 102 -2.96 11.84 -1.26
N LEU A 103 -3.21 10.59 -0.90
CA LEU A 103 -4.30 9.79 -1.43
C LEU A 103 -4.78 8.80 -0.36
N CYS A 104 -6.09 8.63 -0.27
CA CYS A 104 -6.73 7.57 0.48
C CYS A 104 -7.81 6.96 -0.41
N HIS A 105 -7.83 5.62 -0.52
CA HIS A 105 -8.89 4.94 -1.23
C HIS A 105 -9.32 3.66 -0.52
N LEU A 106 -10.57 3.27 -0.76
CA LEU A 106 -11.20 2.11 -0.15
C LEU A 106 -11.51 1.07 -1.22
N LYS A 107 -11.40 -0.22 -0.84
CA LYS A 107 -11.75 -1.37 -1.69
C LYS A 107 -12.41 -2.45 -0.85
N ILE A 108 -13.42 -3.12 -1.40
CA ILE A 108 -14.02 -4.28 -0.76
C ILE A 108 -13.23 -5.53 -1.14
N PHE A 109 -12.88 -6.34 -0.14
CA PHE A 109 -12.23 -7.62 -0.29
C PHE A 109 -13.17 -8.75 0.16
N GLN A 110 -13.24 -9.83 -0.65
CA GLN A 110 -14.07 -10.99 -0.37
C GLN A 110 -13.27 -12.26 -0.62
N GLY A 111 -12.27 -12.51 0.21
CA GLY A 111 -11.40 -13.65 -0.02
C GLY A 111 -10.80 -14.23 1.25
N ASN A 112 -10.10 -15.34 1.07
CA ASN A 112 -9.34 -16.02 2.11
C ASN A 112 -7.89 -16.18 1.69
N SER A 113 -6.96 -16.07 2.65
CA SER A 113 -5.54 -16.31 2.40
C SER A 113 -5.15 -17.71 2.79
N LYS A 114 -4.53 -18.46 1.86
CA LYS A 114 -3.90 -19.76 2.16
C LYS A 114 -2.47 -19.56 2.69
N PHE A 115 -1.77 -18.56 2.19
CA PHE A 115 -0.40 -18.19 2.56
C PHE A 115 -0.30 -16.74 3.01
N LEU A 116 0.88 -16.10 2.85
CA LEU A 116 1.11 -14.68 3.15
C LEU A 116 0.51 -13.73 2.11
N GLN A 117 -0.61 -14.12 1.52
CA GLN A 117 -1.33 -13.30 0.53
C GLN A 117 -2.09 -12.18 1.23
N PHE A 118 -2.08 -11.01 0.61
CA PHE A 118 -2.92 -9.89 1.03
C PHE A 118 -4.35 -10.10 0.54
N ASN A 119 -5.09 -10.96 1.22
CA ASN A 119 -6.48 -11.26 0.93
C ASN A 119 -7.22 -11.66 2.21
N ALA A 120 -8.41 -11.13 2.42
CA ALA A 120 -9.30 -11.43 3.55
C ALA A 120 -10.71 -10.93 3.22
N ARG A 121 -11.70 -11.23 4.05
CA ARG A 121 -13.03 -10.65 3.95
C ARG A 121 -13.08 -9.35 4.76
N GLY A 122 -13.26 -8.18 4.08
CA GLY A 122 -13.29 -6.90 4.79
C GLY A 122 -13.18 -5.68 3.87
N LEU A 123 -13.02 -4.52 4.50
CA LEU A 123 -12.78 -3.25 3.81
C LEU A 123 -11.28 -2.98 3.76
N GLY A 124 -10.73 -2.91 2.56
CA GLY A 124 -9.35 -2.47 2.34
C GLY A 124 -9.25 -0.95 2.34
N ILE A 125 -8.35 -0.41 3.15
CA ILE A 125 -7.95 1.00 3.10
C ILE A 125 -6.51 1.09 2.62
N THR A 126 -6.27 1.99 1.66
CA THR A 126 -4.93 2.33 1.19
C THR A 126 -4.68 3.80 1.42
N VAL A 127 -3.54 4.13 2.05
CA VAL A 127 -3.15 5.48 2.40
C VAL A 127 -1.75 5.77 1.85
N HIS A 128 -1.62 6.83 1.07
CA HIS A 128 -0.32 7.33 0.61
C HIS A 128 0.18 8.39 1.57
N LEU A 129 1.31 8.14 2.22
CA LEU A 129 1.89 8.96 3.27
C LEU A 129 3.22 9.55 2.82
N ILE A 130 3.38 10.86 2.99
CA ILE A 130 4.68 11.53 2.81
C ILE A 130 5.54 11.32 4.06
N ILE A 131 6.79 10.90 3.85
CA ILE A 131 7.76 10.75 4.94
C ILE A 131 8.27 12.13 5.35
N ASN A 132 7.83 12.60 6.50
CA ASN A 132 8.23 13.87 7.12
C ASN A 132 8.46 13.69 8.64
N LYS A 133 8.73 14.76 9.37
CA LYS A 133 8.99 14.71 10.84
C LYS A 133 7.86 14.04 11.66
N ARG A 134 6.62 14.13 11.21
CA ARG A 134 5.44 13.54 11.92
C ARG A 134 5.14 12.11 11.50
N PHE A 135 5.75 11.64 10.42
CA PHE A 135 5.46 10.35 9.82
C PHE A 135 5.66 9.19 10.78
N ASN A 136 6.82 9.11 11.46
CA ASN A 136 7.15 7.95 12.29
C ASN A 136 6.15 7.76 13.44
N ILE A 137 5.76 8.84 14.12
CA ILE A 137 4.79 8.80 15.22
C ILE A 137 3.43 8.35 14.70
N TYR A 138 2.94 8.96 13.63
CA TYR A 138 1.66 8.59 13.04
C TYR A 138 1.66 7.14 12.55
N TYR A 139 2.71 6.72 11.86
CA TYR A 139 2.81 5.38 11.32
C TYR A 139 2.83 4.30 12.40
N SER A 140 3.53 4.55 13.51
CA SER A 140 3.49 3.67 14.69
C SER A 140 2.06 3.51 15.22
N LYS A 141 1.31 4.61 15.38
CA LYS A 141 -0.09 4.56 15.83
C LYS A 141 -1.01 3.85 14.84
N LEU A 142 -0.77 4.01 13.54
CA LEU A 142 -1.49 3.29 12.50
C LEU A 142 -1.23 1.78 12.57
N LEU A 143 0.00 1.36 12.84
CA LEU A 143 0.34 -0.05 13.03
C LEU A 143 -0.28 -0.63 14.32
N GLU A 144 -0.28 0.11 15.42
CA GLU A 144 -0.96 -0.25 16.68
C GLU A 144 -2.46 -0.45 16.45
N LEU A 145 -3.09 0.47 15.71
CA LEU A 145 -4.51 0.39 15.34
C LEU A 145 -4.79 -0.89 14.53
N ASN A 146 -3.97 -1.17 13.52
CA ASN A 146 -4.09 -2.38 12.71
C ASN A 146 -4.01 -3.67 13.55
N LEU A 147 -3.11 -3.71 14.53
CA LEU A 147 -2.96 -4.87 15.42
C LEU A 147 -4.17 -5.04 16.34
N ARG A 148 -4.69 -3.95 16.90
CA ARG A 148 -5.85 -3.95 17.81
C ARG A 148 -7.09 -4.51 17.12
N TYR A 149 -7.33 -4.12 15.87
CA TYR A 149 -8.48 -4.56 15.09
C TYR A 149 -8.25 -5.83 14.27
N ASN A 150 -7.11 -6.51 14.45
CA ASN A 150 -6.73 -7.70 13.68
C ASN A 150 -6.79 -7.47 12.16
N CYS A 151 -6.39 -6.28 11.72
CA CYS A 151 -6.34 -5.95 10.32
C CYS A 151 -5.24 -6.71 9.61
N LYS A 152 -5.47 -7.11 8.36
CA LYS A 152 -4.45 -7.75 7.54
C LYS A 152 -3.67 -6.72 6.74
N VAL A 153 -2.39 -6.56 7.04
CA VAL A 153 -1.51 -5.56 6.42
C VAL A 153 -0.84 -6.12 5.17
N ASN A 154 -0.78 -5.33 4.09
CA ASN A 154 -0.13 -5.75 2.85
C ASN A 154 1.40 -5.73 2.98
N LEU A 155 2.03 -6.90 2.93
CA LEU A 155 3.47 -7.05 3.09
C LEU A 155 4.28 -6.49 1.92
N TYR A 156 3.70 -6.44 0.72
CA TYR A 156 4.39 -5.98 -0.48
C TYR A 156 4.43 -4.46 -0.60
N LYS A 157 3.42 -3.77 -0.03
CA LYS A 157 3.31 -2.31 -0.11
C LYS A 157 3.87 -1.57 1.09
N ASN A 158 4.04 -2.27 2.20
CA ASN A 158 4.45 -1.69 3.48
C ASN A 158 5.89 -2.09 3.82
N SER A 159 6.86 -1.38 3.26
CA SER A 159 8.29 -1.66 3.44
C SER A 159 8.81 -1.52 4.88
N MET A 160 8.01 -0.94 5.79
CA MET A 160 8.38 -0.72 7.19
C MET A 160 7.76 -1.74 8.15
N ILE A 161 7.13 -2.79 7.64
CA ILE A 161 6.60 -3.87 8.47
C ILE A 161 7.75 -4.76 8.93
N ASN A 162 7.78 -5.02 10.23
CA ASN A 162 8.71 -5.96 10.84
C ASN A 162 8.10 -7.37 10.98
N LEU A 163 8.96 -8.35 11.28
CA LEU A 163 8.56 -9.75 11.41
C LEU A 163 7.50 -9.96 12.52
N THR A 164 7.55 -9.20 13.60
CA THR A 164 6.57 -9.28 14.69
C THR A 164 5.14 -9.00 14.20
N ILE A 165 4.99 -7.99 13.35
CA ILE A 165 3.70 -7.66 12.74
C ILE A 165 3.25 -8.77 11.80
N VAL A 166 4.16 -9.32 10.99
CA VAL A 166 3.85 -10.45 10.11
C VAL A 166 3.33 -11.64 10.89
N LYS A 167 4.02 -12.03 11.97
CA LYS A 167 3.61 -13.14 12.84
C LYS A 167 2.23 -12.89 13.45
N LYS A 168 1.97 -11.70 13.96
CA LYS A 168 0.67 -11.34 14.57
C LYS A 168 -0.46 -11.30 13.55
N ASN A 169 -0.23 -10.74 12.37
CA ASN A 169 -1.27 -10.58 11.34
C ASN A 169 -1.56 -11.88 10.56
N TYR A 170 -0.56 -12.72 10.36
CA TYR A 170 -0.68 -13.89 9.50
C TYR A 170 -0.61 -15.23 10.24
N LYS A 171 -0.40 -15.22 11.56
CA LYS A 171 -0.46 -16.40 12.46
C LYS A 171 -0.22 -17.77 11.77
N LYS A 172 -1.34 -18.51 11.51
CA LYS A 172 -1.31 -19.84 10.88
C LYS A 172 -0.65 -19.81 9.49
N GLN A 173 -0.96 -18.82 8.67
CA GLN A 173 -0.39 -18.68 7.33
C GLN A 173 1.13 -18.46 7.37
N TYR A 174 1.61 -17.67 8.36
CA TYR A 174 3.04 -17.46 8.59
C TYR A 174 3.76 -18.78 8.89
N LYS A 175 3.19 -19.61 9.81
CA LYS A 175 3.78 -20.90 10.15
C LYS A 175 3.86 -21.81 8.93
N ILE A 176 2.76 -21.98 8.19
CA ILE A 176 2.70 -22.81 6.98
C ILE A 176 3.73 -22.32 5.94
N PHE A 177 3.85 -21.01 5.74
CA PHE A 177 4.80 -20.43 4.80
C PHE A 177 6.25 -20.71 5.25
N LYS A 178 6.56 -20.48 6.54
CA LYS A 178 7.87 -20.72 7.13
C LYS A 178 8.32 -22.16 6.93
N ASP A 179 7.46 -23.13 7.24
CA ASP A 179 7.76 -24.55 7.13
C ASP A 179 8.04 -24.95 5.66
N LYS A 180 7.27 -24.40 4.71
CA LYS A 180 7.49 -24.65 3.28
C LYS A 180 8.79 -24.02 2.78
N ILE A 181 9.06 -22.77 3.13
CA ILE A 181 10.29 -22.07 2.70
C ILE A 181 11.52 -22.78 3.26
N LYS A 182 11.53 -23.21 4.51
CA LYS A 182 12.65 -23.98 5.08
C LYS A 182 12.96 -25.26 4.30
N LYS A 183 11.93 -25.94 3.78
CA LYS A 183 12.09 -27.15 2.96
C LYS A 183 12.70 -26.84 1.57
N ILE A 184 12.29 -25.72 0.96
CA ILE A 184 12.71 -25.36 -0.41
C ILE A 184 14.05 -24.61 -0.40
N ASN A 185 14.25 -23.73 0.55
CA ASN A 185 15.40 -22.82 0.65
C ASN A 185 16.38 -23.27 1.74
N LYS A 186 16.82 -24.53 1.68
CA LYS A 186 17.70 -25.15 2.69
C LYS A 186 18.99 -24.37 2.94
N ASN A 187 19.56 -23.79 1.88
CA ASN A 187 20.82 -23.06 1.93
C ASN A 187 20.68 -21.54 2.03
N PHE A 188 19.46 -21.05 2.32
CA PHE A 188 19.19 -19.62 2.50
C PHE A 188 19.56 -18.70 1.32
N TYR A 189 19.54 -19.22 0.09
CA TYR A 189 19.87 -18.44 -1.11
C TYR A 189 18.88 -17.31 -1.38
N PHE A 190 17.63 -17.47 -0.96
CA PHE A 190 16.58 -16.48 -1.17
C PHE A 190 16.20 -15.83 0.16
N THR A 191 16.66 -14.60 0.35
CA THR A 191 16.32 -13.77 1.52
C THR A 191 15.76 -12.42 1.07
N ASN A 192 15.03 -11.76 1.94
CA ASN A 192 14.61 -10.39 1.76
C ASN A 192 14.53 -9.68 3.12
N LYS A 193 14.28 -8.38 3.11
CA LYS A 193 14.26 -7.55 4.32
C LYS A 193 13.30 -8.04 5.42
N ILE A 194 12.22 -8.73 5.06
CA ILE A 194 11.24 -9.27 6.03
C ILE A 194 11.68 -10.66 6.50
N PHE A 195 12.26 -11.47 5.60
CA PHE A 195 12.67 -12.84 5.81
C PHE A 195 14.21 -12.93 5.76
N ASP A 196 14.84 -12.29 6.72
CA ASP A 196 16.29 -12.35 6.95
C ASP A 196 16.66 -13.60 7.77
N ASN A 197 17.90 -13.64 8.24
CA ASN A 197 18.42 -14.74 9.06
C ASN A 197 17.54 -14.99 10.32
N ASN A 198 16.92 -13.94 10.89
CA ASN A 198 16.07 -14.10 12.06
C ASN A 198 14.78 -14.89 11.73
N PHE A 199 14.27 -14.78 10.50
CA PHE A 199 13.12 -15.59 10.06
C PHE A 199 13.43 -17.08 10.08
N TYR A 200 14.65 -17.48 9.67
CA TYR A 200 15.07 -18.87 9.58
C TYR A 200 15.45 -19.45 10.94
N ASN A 201 16.00 -18.63 11.82
CA ASN A 201 16.47 -19.02 13.16
C ASN A 201 15.38 -18.94 14.25
N ASP A 202 14.23 -18.40 13.93
CA ASP A 202 13.11 -18.24 14.84
C ASP A 202 12.51 -19.63 15.16
N ARG A 203 12.80 -20.17 16.33
CA ARG A 203 12.32 -21.46 16.88
C ARG A 203 10.96 -21.30 17.55
#